data_27bcc3f52262d4708853af730e95ee0a
#
_entry.id   27bcc3f52262d4708853af730e95ee0a
#
_cell.length_a   1.000
_cell.length_b   1.000
_cell.length_c   1.000
_cell.angle_alpha   90.00
_cell.angle_beta   90.00
_cell.angle_gamma   90.00
#
_symmetry.space_group_name_H-M   'P 1'
#
loop_
_entity.id
_entity.type
_entity.pdbx_description
1 polymer ?
#
loop_
_entity_poly.entity_id
_entity_poly.type
_entity_poly.pdbx_seq_one_letter_code
_entity_poly.pdbx_strand_id
1 'polypeptide(L)'
;FLYYFGLSFAGLSAIIDIDENKEIIFGDELTIDHIVWMGTQPTLKEKSERVGIRETLPSAGIISYLHKAVQKGQTVHYLPPYRPEHKLKLMDWLGVPPARQEGSVPFIRAVVAQRNYKSAEEIAEIEKACDVTADMHIKAMEVIRPGMYEYEVVAEMNRVAEMNNCELSFPTIATINGQTLHNHYHGNKIKSGDLFLIDAGAELPSGYCGDMSS
;
A
#
# COMPACT_ATOMS: atom_id res chain seq x y z
N PHE A 1 -3.42 -2.22 6.59
CA PHE A 1 -2.66 -2.63 7.76
C PHE A 1 -1.84 -1.45 8.31
N LEU A 2 -1.03 -0.79 7.46
CA LEU A 2 -0.19 0.35 7.85
C LEU A 2 -0.97 1.44 8.60
N TYR A 3 -2.12 1.85 8.08
CA TYR A 3 -2.95 2.91 8.69
C TYR A 3 -3.36 2.63 10.14
N TYR A 4 -3.77 1.39 10.47
CA TYR A 4 -4.26 1.04 11.80
C TYR A 4 -3.18 0.53 12.76
N PHE A 5 -2.12 -0.07 12.21
CA PHE A 5 -1.11 -0.75 13.01
C PHE A 5 0.29 -0.16 12.86
N GLY A 6 0.49 0.86 12.01
CA GLY A 6 1.77 1.54 11.86
C GLY A 6 2.94 0.68 11.38
N LEU A 7 2.68 -0.51 10.85
CA LEU A 7 3.71 -1.45 10.39
C LEU A 7 3.57 -1.74 8.90
N SER A 8 4.66 -1.63 8.16
CA SER A 8 4.75 -1.87 6.70
C SER A 8 5.41 -3.21 6.33
N PHE A 9 5.56 -4.13 7.28
CA PHE A 9 6.18 -5.42 7.03
C PHE A 9 5.22 -6.39 6.35
N ALA A 10 5.72 -7.16 5.38
CA ALA A 10 4.96 -8.19 4.70
C ALA A 10 4.64 -9.37 5.65
N GLY A 11 3.58 -10.12 5.32
CA GLY A 11 3.22 -11.36 6.02
C GLY A 11 2.49 -11.17 7.35
N LEU A 12 2.33 -9.94 7.85
CA LEU A 12 1.61 -9.67 9.08
C LEU A 12 0.09 -9.75 8.90
N SER A 13 -0.59 -10.18 9.95
CA SER A 13 -2.04 -10.11 10.11
C SER A 13 -2.36 -9.59 11.51
N ALA A 14 -3.54 -9.00 11.70
CA ALA A 14 -3.90 -8.49 13.01
C ALA A 14 -5.38 -8.69 13.31
N ILE A 15 -5.69 -8.80 14.59
CA ILE A 15 -7.04 -8.86 15.14
C ILE A 15 -7.21 -7.74 16.17
N ILE A 16 -8.30 -7.00 16.07
CA ILE A 16 -8.82 -6.15 17.12
C ILE A 16 -10.01 -6.89 17.73
N ASP A 17 -9.84 -7.39 18.94
CA ASP A 17 -10.88 -8.09 19.69
C ASP A 17 -11.54 -7.09 20.65
N ILE A 18 -12.72 -6.60 20.24
CA ILE A 18 -13.45 -5.57 20.98
C ILE A 18 -14.00 -6.15 22.30
N ASP A 19 -14.43 -7.41 22.30
CA ASP A 19 -15.01 -8.05 23.48
C ASP A 19 -13.97 -8.31 24.56
N GLU A 20 -12.73 -8.67 24.16
CA GLU A 20 -11.61 -8.91 25.08
C GLU A 20 -10.76 -7.63 25.30
N ASN A 21 -11.10 -6.51 24.59
CA ASN A 21 -10.39 -5.23 24.64
C ASN A 21 -8.89 -5.35 24.41
N LYS A 22 -8.50 -5.97 23.29
CA LYS A 22 -7.09 -6.20 22.95
C LYS A 22 -6.83 -6.21 21.45
N GLU A 23 -5.61 -5.90 21.09
CA GLU A 23 -5.06 -6.00 19.75
C GLU A 23 -3.96 -7.07 19.73
N ILE A 24 -3.95 -7.88 18.68
CA ILE A 24 -2.99 -8.96 18.49
C ILE A 24 -2.41 -8.86 17.09
N ILE A 25 -1.08 -8.90 16.99
CA ILE A 25 -0.39 -9.04 15.71
C ILE A 25 0.09 -10.49 15.55
N PHE A 26 -0.25 -11.06 14.39
CA PHE A 26 0.18 -12.38 13.97
C PHE A 26 1.27 -12.26 12.91
N GLY A 27 2.34 -13.00 13.08
CA GLY A 27 3.46 -13.04 12.15
C GLY A 27 4.46 -14.11 12.56
N ASP A 28 5.39 -14.40 11.67
CA ASP A 28 6.43 -15.37 11.93
C ASP A 28 7.79 -14.70 12.02
N GLU A 29 8.68 -15.23 12.84
CA GLU A 29 10.06 -14.76 12.92
C GLU A 29 10.84 -15.19 11.68
N LEU A 30 11.86 -14.42 11.32
CA LEU A 30 12.71 -14.75 10.19
C LEU A 30 13.53 -16.02 10.47
N THR A 31 13.56 -16.92 9.51
CA THR A 31 14.49 -18.05 9.53
C THR A 31 15.93 -17.60 9.28
N ILE A 32 16.90 -18.46 9.59
CA ILE A 32 18.32 -18.18 9.30
C ILE A 32 18.53 -17.87 7.82
N ASP A 33 17.85 -18.60 6.92
CA ASP A 33 17.95 -18.36 5.48
C ASP A 33 17.47 -16.96 5.11
N HIS A 34 16.34 -16.50 5.68
CA HIS A 34 15.88 -15.14 5.46
C HIS A 34 16.89 -14.09 5.98
N ILE A 35 17.53 -14.35 7.14
CA ILE A 35 18.53 -13.44 7.72
C ILE A 35 19.77 -13.37 6.81
N VAL A 36 20.18 -14.48 6.22
CA VAL A 36 21.32 -14.51 5.26
C VAL A 36 21.02 -13.65 4.03
N TRP A 37 19.77 -13.67 3.51
CA TRP A 37 19.41 -12.91 2.32
C TRP A 37 19.08 -11.44 2.60
N MET A 38 18.44 -11.15 3.73
CA MET A 38 17.84 -9.84 4.00
C MET A 38 18.51 -9.08 5.15
N GLY A 39 19.53 -9.66 5.78
CA GLY A 39 20.10 -9.14 7.02
C GLY A 39 19.20 -9.35 8.23
N THR A 40 19.72 -9.00 9.41
CA THR A 40 18.97 -9.06 10.66
C THR A 40 17.81 -8.06 10.64
N GLN A 41 16.64 -8.50 11.03
CA GLN A 41 15.43 -7.68 11.14
C GLN A 41 14.94 -7.70 12.59
N PRO A 42 14.21 -6.67 13.04
CA PRO A 42 13.57 -6.71 14.36
C PRO A 42 12.62 -7.91 14.47
N THR A 43 12.56 -8.52 15.64
CA THR A 43 11.60 -9.58 15.97
C THR A 43 10.15 -9.08 15.84
N LEU A 44 9.20 -9.99 15.74
CA LEU A 44 7.78 -9.62 15.72
C LEU A 44 7.39 -8.81 16.96
N LYS A 45 7.91 -9.21 18.12
CA LYS A 45 7.70 -8.51 19.39
C LYS A 45 8.23 -7.07 19.35
N GLU A 46 9.48 -6.88 18.92
CA GLU A 46 10.08 -5.55 18.81
C GLU A 46 9.33 -4.65 17.83
N LYS A 47 8.84 -5.21 16.71
CA LYS A 47 8.00 -4.47 15.75
C LYS A 47 6.69 -4.02 16.39
N SER A 48 6.00 -4.93 17.09
CA SER A 48 4.73 -4.65 17.77
C SER A 48 4.86 -3.64 18.89
N GLU A 49 5.91 -3.75 19.71
CA GLU A 49 6.15 -2.81 20.83
C GLU A 49 6.37 -1.37 20.34
N ARG A 50 6.98 -1.17 19.17
CA ARG A 50 7.16 0.16 18.55
C ARG A 50 5.84 0.88 18.28
N VAL A 51 4.77 0.14 18.03
CA VAL A 51 3.43 0.68 17.74
C VAL A 51 2.45 0.49 18.90
N GLY A 52 2.96 0.15 20.08
CA GLY A 52 2.18 0.05 21.32
C GLY A 52 1.38 -1.23 21.49
N ILE A 53 1.50 -2.19 20.58
CA ILE A 53 0.79 -3.48 20.66
C ILE A 53 1.66 -4.49 21.39
N ARG A 54 1.13 -5.07 22.46
CA ARG A 54 1.88 -5.97 23.36
C ARG A 54 1.70 -7.45 23.04
N GLU A 55 0.58 -7.82 22.42
CA GLU A 55 0.26 -9.23 22.17
C GLU A 55 0.65 -9.61 20.73
N THR A 56 1.51 -10.61 20.63
CA THR A 56 1.94 -11.17 19.34
C THR A 56 1.80 -12.70 19.38
N LEU A 57 1.43 -13.27 18.25
CA LEU A 57 1.30 -14.73 18.08
C LEU A 57 1.89 -15.15 16.73
N PRO A 58 2.36 -16.40 16.60
CA PRO A 58 2.73 -16.97 15.30
C PRO A 58 1.54 -16.94 14.33
N SER A 59 1.82 -16.80 13.03
CA SER A 59 0.78 -16.78 11.98
C SER A 59 -0.17 -17.98 12.05
N ALA A 60 0.34 -19.18 12.38
CA ALA A 60 -0.47 -20.38 12.55
C ALA A 60 -1.52 -20.27 13.68
N GLY A 61 -1.33 -19.36 14.62
CA GLY A 61 -2.24 -19.16 15.75
C GLY A 61 -3.57 -18.51 15.38
N ILE A 62 -3.64 -17.83 14.23
CA ILE A 62 -4.83 -17.05 13.84
C ILE A 62 -6.08 -17.92 13.67
N ILE A 63 -5.93 -19.11 13.10
CA ILE A 63 -7.05 -20.03 12.88
C ILE A 63 -7.68 -20.45 14.21
N SER A 64 -6.84 -20.88 15.15
CA SER A 64 -7.34 -21.31 16.46
C SER A 64 -7.96 -20.17 17.27
N TYR A 65 -7.43 -18.95 17.11
CA TYR A 65 -8.00 -17.75 17.74
C TYR A 65 -9.40 -17.45 17.18
N LEU A 66 -9.53 -17.37 15.87
CA LEU A 66 -10.79 -17.08 15.20
C LEU A 66 -11.86 -18.15 15.47
N HIS A 67 -11.49 -19.44 15.46
CA HIS A 67 -12.42 -20.52 15.79
C HIS A 67 -12.94 -20.41 17.23
N LYS A 68 -12.06 -20.09 18.20
CA LYS A 68 -12.48 -19.86 19.59
C LYS A 68 -13.43 -18.67 19.73
N ALA A 69 -13.15 -17.58 19.01
CA ALA A 69 -14.01 -16.40 18.99
C ALA A 69 -15.41 -16.75 18.46
N VAL A 70 -15.49 -17.45 17.34
CA VAL A 70 -16.77 -17.91 16.77
C VAL A 70 -17.51 -18.86 17.73
N GLN A 71 -16.80 -19.79 18.40
CA GLN A 71 -17.40 -20.68 19.40
C GLN A 71 -17.97 -19.94 20.61
N LYS A 72 -17.38 -18.79 20.97
CA LYS A 72 -17.92 -17.89 22.00
C LYS A 72 -19.13 -17.05 21.54
N GLY A 73 -19.51 -17.14 20.27
CA GLY A 73 -20.59 -16.37 19.68
C GLY A 73 -20.17 -14.98 19.15
N GLN A 74 -18.87 -14.70 19.09
CA GLN A 74 -18.36 -13.45 18.51
C GLN A 74 -18.54 -13.44 17.00
N THR A 75 -18.78 -12.26 16.42
CA THR A 75 -18.87 -12.07 14.98
C THR A 75 -17.51 -11.59 14.45
N VAL A 76 -16.97 -12.29 13.47
CA VAL A 76 -15.73 -11.88 12.80
C VAL A 76 -16.04 -10.92 11.65
N HIS A 77 -15.49 -9.72 11.73
CA HIS A 77 -15.60 -8.69 10.71
C HIS A 77 -14.30 -8.56 9.91
N TYR A 78 -14.40 -8.43 8.60
CA TYR A 78 -13.27 -8.19 7.71
C TYR A 78 -13.68 -7.30 6.53
N LEU A 79 -12.70 -6.64 5.92
CA LEU A 79 -12.91 -5.89 4.68
C LEU A 79 -12.92 -6.84 3.48
N PRO A 80 -13.64 -6.51 2.38
CA PRO A 80 -13.67 -7.37 1.21
C PRO A 80 -12.26 -7.50 0.61
N PRO A 81 -11.74 -8.74 0.51
CA PRO A 81 -10.39 -8.94 -0.04
C PRO A 81 -10.41 -8.81 -1.56
N TYR A 82 -9.56 -7.96 -2.11
CA TYR A 82 -9.42 -7.86 -3.57
C TYR A 82 -8.26 -8.73 -4.12
N ARG A 83 -7.22 -8.99 -3.31
CA ARG A 83 -6.08 -9.83 -3.69
C ARG A 83 -6.40 -11.32 -3.54
N PRO A 84 -6.02 -12.16 -4.54
CA PRO A 84 -6.28 -13.60 -4.48
C PRO A 84 -5.71 -14.29 -3.23
N GLU A 85 -4.50 -13.94 -2.83
CA GLU A 85 -3.85 -14.50 -1.63
C GLU A 85 -4.63 -14.21 -0.34
N HIS A 86 -5.26 -13.04 -0.23
CA HIS A 86 -6.10 -12.71 0.93
C HIS A 86 -7.42 -13.49 0.91
N LYS A 87 -7.97 -13.77 -0.28
CA LYS A 87 -9.16 -14.62 -0.42
C LYS A 87 -8.87 -16.05 0.03
N LEU A 88 -7.72 -16.59 -0.33
CA LEU A 88 -7.30 -17.92 0.11
C LEU A 88 -7.08 -17.96 1.63
N LYS A 89 -6.42 -16.95 2.22
CA LYS A 89 -6.27 -16.85 3.67
C LYS A 89 -7.61 -16.85 4.40
N LEU A 90 -8.57 -16.04 3.97
CA LEU A 90 -9.90 -16.00 4.59
C LEU A 90 -10.66 -17.32 4.42
N MET A 91 -10.49 -18.03 3.31
CA MET A 91 -11.03 -19.36 3.13
C MET A 91 -10.44 -20.34 4.15
N ASP A 92 -9.12 -20.35 4.34
CA ASP A 92 -8.46 -21.22 5.32
C ASP A 92 -8.83 -20.87 6.76
N TRP A 93 -8.94 -19.59 7.09
CA TRP A 93 -9.17 -19.13 8.46
C TRP A 93 -10.63 -19.26 8.92
N LEU A 94 -11.58 -19.00 8.01
CA LEU A 94 -13.02 -18.87 8.33
C LEU A 94 -13.89 -19.90 7.60
N GLY A 95 -13.33 -20.67 6.67
CA GLY A 95 -14.11 -21.58 5.83
C GLY A 95 -15.06 -20.86 4.83
N VAL A 96 -14.84 -19.56 4.58
CA VAL A 96 -15.70 -18.77 3.68
C VAL A 96 -15.17 -18.88 2.25
N PRO A 97 -15.91 -19.49 1.31
CA PRO A 97 -15.47 -19.57 -0.07
C PRO A 97 -15.26 -18.20 -0.71
N PRO A 98 -14.27 -18.03 -1.61
CA PRO A 98 -13.96 -16.74 -2.26
C PRO A 98 -15.16 -16.01 -2.87
N ALA A 99 -16.12 -16.75 -3.45
CA ALA A 99 -17.33 -16.21 -4.03
C ALA A 99 -18.32 -15.61 -3.01
N ARG A 100 -18.12 -15.82 -1.71
CA ARG A 100 -18.97 -15.31 -0.61
C ARG A 100 -18.24 -14.35 0.32
N GLN A 101 -17.03 -13.93 -0.03
CA GLN A 101 -16.21 -13.02 0.78
C GLN A 101 -16.52 -11.56 0.48
N GLU A 102 -17.74 -11.14 0.78
CA GLU A 102 -18.22 -9.77 0.50
C GLU A 102 -17.76 -8.74 1.54
N GLY A 103 -17.21 -9.20 2.68
CA GLY A 103 -16.84 -8.33 3.79
C GLY A 103 -18.03 -7.89 4.64
N SER A 104 -17.77 -7.17 5.70
CA SER A 104 -18.78 -6.72 6.67
C SER A 104 -19.17 -5.27 6.42
N VAL A 105 -20.38 -5.02 5.97
CA VAL A 105 -20.89 -3.66 5.71
C VAL A 105 -20.73 -2.71 6.91
N PRO A 106 -21.05 -3.11 8.16
CA PRO A 106 -20.80 -2.25 9.33
C PRO A 106 -19.33 -1.88 9.50
N PHE A 107 -18.42 -2.83 9.27
CA PHE A 107 -16.98 -2.58 9.37
C PHE A 107 -16.48 -1.67 8.25
N ILE A 108 -16.94 -1.89 7.01
CA ILE A 108 -16.62 -0.99 5.88
C ILE A 108 -17.06 0.44 6.22
N ARG A 109 -18.27 0.65 6.73
CA ARG A 109 -18.80 1.97 7.11
C ARG A 109 -17.96 2.61 8.21
N ALA A 110 -17.54 1.86 9.23
CA ALA A 110 -16.69 2.36 10.30
C ALA A 110 -15.31 2.82 9.79
N VAL A 111 -14.68 2.02 8.95
CA VAL A 111 -13.40 2.36 8.31
C VAL A 111 -13.52 3.60 7.43
N VAL A 112 -14.57 3.67 6.60
CA VAL A 112 -14.83 4.84 5.73
C VAL A 112 -15.07 6.10 6.56
N ALA A 113 -15.86 6.02 7.63
CA ALA A 113 -16.14 7.16 8.50
C ALA A 113 -14.86 7.73 9.14
N GLN A 114 -13.93 6.87 9.55
CA GLN A 114 -12.64 7.32 10.10
C GLN A 114 -11.73 7.91 9.03
N ARG A 115 -11.60 7.25 7.86
CA ARG A 115 -10.64 7.65 6.82
C ARG A 115 -11.10 8.78 5.93
N ASN A 116 -12.39 9.11 5.92
CA ASN A 116 -12.90 10.26 5.15
C ASN A 116 -12.39 11.60 5.69
N TYR A 117 -12.14 11.69 6.98
CA TYR A 117 -11.59 12.89 7.61
C TYR A 117 -10.12 12.67 7.92
N LYS A 118 -9.26 13.54 7.38
CA LYS A 118 -7.81 13.48 7.57
C LYS A 118 -7.41 14.33 8.76
N SER A 119 -6.47 13.84 9.57
CA SER A 119 -5.82 14.64 10.61
C SER A 119 -4.88 15.67 9.98
N ALA A 120 -4.38 16.60 10.79
CA ALA A 120 -3.42 17.58 10.33
C ALA A 120 -2.10 16.93 9.88
N GLU A 121 -1.69 15.86 10.57
CA GLU A 121 -0.51 15.07 10.23
C GLU A 121 -0.68 14.34 8.89
N GLU A 122 -1.86 13.75 8.64
CA GLU A 122 -2.18 13.12 7.36
C GLU A 122 -2.17 14.13 6.22
N ILE A 123 -2.74 15.32 6.43
CA ILE A 123 -2.73 16.40 5.44
C ILE A 123 -1.28 16.80 5.12
N ALA A 124 -0.43 16.99 6.13
CA ALA A 124 0.97 17.35 5.93
C ALA A 124 1.76 16.29 5.14
N GLU A 125 1.47 15.01 5.35
CA GLU A 125 2.08 13.93 4.54
C GLU A 125 1.55 13.91 3.09
N ILE A 126 0.24 14.13 2.89
CA ILE A 126 -0.34 14.24 1.55
C ILE A 126 0.27 15.44 0.79
N GLU A 127 0.41 16.59 1.43
CA GLU A 127 1.02 17.79 0.84
C GLU A 127 2.46 17.50 0.38
N LYS A 128 3.28 16.86 1.23
CA LYS A 128 4.65 16.46 0.84
C LYS A 128 4.67 15.53 -0.38
N ALA A 129 3.76 14.55 -0.42
CA ALA A 129 3.66 13.64 -1.58
C ALA A 129 3.26 14.42 -2.85
N CYS A 130 2.34 15.37 -2.73
CA CYS A 130 1.93 16.23 -3.84
C CYS A 130 3.06 17.15 -4.30
N ASP A 131 3.86 17.71 -3.39
CA ASP A 131 5.02 18.55 -3.73
C ASP A 131 6.05 17.77 -4.56
N VAL A 132 6.43 16.57 -4.11
CA VAL A 132 7.35 15.71 -4.88
C VAL A 132 6.74 15.33 -6.24
N THR A 133 5.44 15.03 -6.28
CA THR A 133 4.73 14.75 -7.54
C THR A 133 4.77 15.95 -8.49
N ALA A 134 4.54 17.16 -7.99
CA ALA A 134 4.65 18.38 -8.79
C ALA A 134 6.07 18.56 -9.36
N ASP A 135 7.10 18.32 -8.56
CA ASP A 135 8.50 18.38 -9.00
C ASP A 135 8.81 17.34 -10.10
N MET A 136 8.20 16.14 -10.05
CA MET A 136 8.29 15.14 -11.13
C MET A 136 7.72 15.69 -12.44
N HIS A 137 6.54 16.33 -12.41
CA HIS A 137 5.89 16.92 -13.57
C HIS A 137 6.68 18.13 -14.11
N ILE A 138 7.16 19.01 -13.23
CA ILE A 138 8.01 20.13 -13.62
C ILE A 138 9.29 19.63 -14.30
N LYS A 139 9.91 18.56 -13.74
CA LYS A 139 11.09 17.95 -14.34
C LYS A 139 10.81 17.43 -15.75
N ALA A 140 9.70 16.78 -15.99
CA ALA A 140 9.31 16.34 -17.32
C ALA A 140 9.21 17.54 -18.30
N MET A 141 8.55 18.64 -17.90
CA MET A 141 8.42 19.85 -18.70
C MET A 141 9.79 20.48 -19.00
N GLU A 142 10.73 20.43 -18.07
CA GLU A 142 12.09 20.96 -18.25
C GLU A 142 12.92 20.15 -19.25
N VAL A 143 12.77 18.83 -19.26
CA VAL A 143 13.67 17.95 -20.02
C VAL A 143 13.16 17.56 -21.39
N ILE A 144 11.84 17.49 -21.56
CA ILE A 144 11.23 16.99 -22.79
C ILE A 144 11.69 17.78 -24.04
N ARG A 145 12.15 17.05 -25.05
CA ARG A 145 12.58 17.64 -26.35
C ARG A 145 12.19 16.70 -27.49
N PRO A 146 11.87 17.24 -28.66
CA PRO A 146 11.73 16.42 -29.86
C PRO A 146 12.97 15.57 -30.12
N GLY A 147 12.77 14.31 -30.45
CA GLY A 147 13.83 13.32 -30.67
C GLY A 147 14.12 12.40 -29.49
N MET A 148 13.68 12.76 -28.27
CA MET A 148 13.73 11.85 -27.11
C MET A 148 12.70 10.73 -27.24
N TYR A 149 12.93 9.64 -26.54
CA TYR A 149 11.93 8.61 -26.28
C TYR A 149 11.17 8.90 -24.98
N GLU A 150 9.94 8.44 -24.89
CA GLU A 150 9.10 8.60 -23.69
C GLU A 150 9.80 8.07 -22.43
N TYR A 151 10.49 6.92 -22.49
CA TYR A 151 11.23 6.34 -21.36
C TYR A 151 12.36 7.23 -20.84
N GLU A 152 12.94 8.10 -21.66
CA GLU A 152 13.98 9.03 -21.21
C GLU A 152 13.38 10.11 -20.31
N VAL A 153 12.17 10.57 -20.62
CA VAL A 153 11.42 11.51 -19.77
C VAL A 153 11.00 10.83 -18.47
N VAL A 154 10.47 9.60 -18.56
CA VAL A 154 10.07 8.81 -17.38
C VAL A 154 11.26 8.58 -16.41
N ALA A 155 12.45 8.30 -16.95
CA ALA A 155 13.66 8.11 -16.13
C ALA A 155 14.00 9.37 -15.31
N GLU A 156 13.88 10.56 -15.89
CA GLU A 156 14.12 11.81 -15.19
C GLU A 156 13.04 12.11 -14.13
N MET A 157 11.80 11.78 -14.39
CA MET A 157 10.70 11.88 -13.43
C MET A 157 10.93 10.95 -12.23
N ASN A 158 11.23 9.68 -12.50
CA ASN A 158 11.46 8.68 -11.47
C ASN A 158 12.68 9.05 -10.59
N ARG A 159 13.73 9.61 -11.20
CA ARG A 159 14.88 10.13 -10.46
C ARG A 159 14.48 11.19 -9.42
N VAL A 160 13.50 12.05 -9.71
CA VAL A 160 12.99 13.04 -8.74
C VAL A 160 12.35 12.34 -7.54
N ALA A 161 11.50 11.34 -7.76
CA ALA A 161 10.89 10.57 -6.67
C ALA A 161 11.96 9.87 -5.81
N GLU A 162 12.89 9.16 -6.43
CA GLU A 162 13.96 8.44 -5.72
C GLU A 162 14.89 9.38 -4.92
N MET A 163 15.23 10.54 -5.47
CA MET A 163 16.05 11.54 -4.76
C MET A 163 15.35 12.12 -3.52
N ASN A 164 14.02 12.06 -3.47
CA ASN A 164 13.21 12.45 -2.32
C ASN A 164 12.83 11.27 -1.41
N ASN A 165 13.51 10.12 -1.56
CA ASN A 165 13.22 8.89 -0.82
C ASN A 165 11.75 8.44 -0.95
N CYS A 166 11.18 8.62 -2.15
CA CYS A 166 9.82 8.20 -2.51
C CYS A 166 9.88 7.01 -3.48
N GLU A 167 8.87 6.16 -3.40
CA GLU A 167 8.53 5.21 -4.46
C GLU A 167 7.54 5.86 -5.45
N LEU A 168 7.13 5.14 -6.47
CA LEU A 168 6.06 5.60 -7.36
C LEU A 168 4.71 5.17 -6.80
N SER A 169 3.73 6.07 -6.75
CA SER A 169 2.37 5.78 -6.31
C SER A 169 1.71 4.69 -7.18
N PHE A 170 2.04 4.70 -8.46
CA PHE A 170 1.61 3.75 -9.47
C PHE A 170 2.58 3.78 -10.67
N PRO A 171 2.52 2.79 -11.58
CA PRO A 171 3.35 2.82 -12.78
C PRO A 171 3.07 4.07 -13.61
N THR A 172 4.10 4.90 -13.82
CA THR A 172 4.01 6.18 -14.55
C THR A 172 3.38 5.99 -15.92
N ILE A 173 2.44 6.84 -16.28
CA ILE A 173 1.94 7.02 -17.64
C ILE A 173 2.57 8.30 -18.18
N ALA A 174 3.31 8.19 -19.29
CA ALA A 174 3.95 9.32 -19.94
C ALA A 174 4.04 9.01 -21.44
N THR A 175 3.18 9.64 -22.25
CA THR A 175 2.99 9.21 -23.62
C THR A 175 2.50 10.32 -24.56
N ILE A 176 2.92 10.24 -25.84
CA ILE A 176 2.34 11.00 -26.96
C ILE A 176 0.99 10.41 -27.42
N ASN A 177 0.59 9.24 -26.92
CA ASN A 177 -0.65 8.54 -27.26
C ASN A 177 -1.67 8.60 -26.11
N GLY A 178 -1.94 9.79 -25.59
CA GLY A 178 -2.81 10.03 -24.42
C GLY A 178 -4.27 9.60 -24.59
N GLN A 179 -4.71 9.24 -25.80
CA GLN A 179 -6.02 8.61 -26.02
C GLN A 179 -6.13 7.20 -25.42
N THR A 180 -4.99 6.56 -25.06
CA THR A 180 -4.94 5.30 -24.33
C THR A 180 -4.59 5.59 -22.88
N LEU A 181 -5.62 5.60 -22.01
CA LEU A 181 -5.51 6.12 -20.62
C LEU A 181 -4.51 5.36 -19.75
N HIS A 182 -4.46 4.04 -19.81
CA HIS A 182 -3.52 3.23 -19.02
C HIS A 182 -2.41 2.65 -19.90
N ASN A 183 -1.70 3.55 -20.58
CA ASN A 183 -0.61 3.18 -21.49
C ASN A 183 0.72 3.17 -20.73
N HIS A 184 1.24 1.97 -20.43
CA HIS A 184 2.54 1.77 -19.79
C HIS A 184 3.69 1.53 -20.78
N TYR A 185 3.45 1.67 -22.09
CA TYR A 185 4.48 1.58 -23.12
C TYR A 185 5.14 2.94 -23.32
N HIS A 186 6.44 3.03 -23.15
CA HIS A 186 7.21 4.26 -23.23
C HIS A 186 8.23 4.26 -24.39
N GLY A 187 8.01 3.47 -25.41
CA GLY A 187 8.94 3.32 -26.53
C GLY A 187 8.70 4.25 -27.73
N ASN A 188 7.76 5.18 -27.65
CA ASN A 188 7.50 6.12 -28.73
C ASN A 188 8.54 7.24 -28.75
N LYS A 189 8.90 7.69 -29.97
CA LYS A 189 9.79 8.82 -30.17
C LYS A 189 8.99 10.12 -30.31
N ILE A 190 9.28 11.05 -29.44
CA ILE A 190 8.60 12.37 -29.36
C ILE A 190 8.99 13.22 -30.57
N LYS A 191 8.02 13.87 -31.19
CA LYS A 191 8.21 14.78 -32.35
C LYS A 191 7.75 16.18 -31.99
N SER A 192 8.20 17.14 -32.75
CA SER A 192 7.69 18.51 -32.65
C SER A 192 6.20 18.56 -32.99
N GLY A 193 5.40 19.16 -32.09
CA GLY A 193 3.95 19.26 -32.21
C GLY A 193 3.16 18.14 -31.57
N ASP A 194 3.80 17.09 -31.04
CA ASP A 194 3.11 16.09 -30.24
C ASP A 194 2.61 16.72 -28.92
N LEU A 195 1.41 16.31 -28.49
CA LEU A 195 0.96 16.49 -27.11
C LEU A 195 1.53 15.34 -26.26
N PHE A 196 1.97 15.67 -25.06
CA PHE A 196 2.54 14.68 -24.15
C PHE A 196 1.71 14.63 -22.87
N LEU A 197 1.02 13.52 -22.64
CA LEU A 197 0.25 13.25 -21.44
C LEU A 197 1.16 12.65 -20.37
N ILE A 198 1.06 13.16 -19.15
CA ILE A 198 1.70 12.60 -17.98
C ILE A 198 0.62 12.29 -16.94
N ASP A 199 0.70 11.10 -16.34
CA ASP A 199 -0.05 10.72 -15.16
C ASP A 199 0.89 9.96 -14.24
N ALA A 200 1.27 10.60 -13.14
CA ALA A 200 2.33 10.12 -12.26
C ALA A 200 2.14 10.61 -10.82
N GLY A 201 2.77 9.94 -9.90
CA GLY A 201 2.77 10.33 -8.50
C GLY A 201 3.88 9.69 -7.68
N ALA A 202 4.22 10.34 -6.58
CA ALA A 202 5.20 9.88 -5.60
C ALA A 202 4.49 9.32 -4.36
N GLU A 203 4.99 8.18 -3.84
CA GLU A 203 4.58 7.58 -2.59
C GLU A 203 5.65 7.79 -1.52
N LEU A 204 5.31 8.44 -0.44
CA LEU A 204 6.19 8.61 0.72
C LEU A 204 6.38 7.29 1.49
N PRO A 205 7.46 7.15 2.28
CA PRO A 205 7.64 6.00 3.18
C PRO A 205 6.49 5.79 4.18
N SER A 206 5.71 6.83 4.45
CA SER A 206 4.48 6.77 5.25
C SER A 206 3.30 6.12 4.52
N GLY A 207 3.40 5.85 3.21
CA GLY A 207 2.34 5.30 2.37
C GLY A 207 1.30 6.33 1.91
N TYR A 208 1.54 7.63 2.10
CA TYR A 208 0.75 8.69 1.48
C TYR A 208 1.27 8.99 0.08
N CYS A 209 0.33 9.18 -0.85
CA CYS A 209 0.61 9.28 -2.27
C CYS A 209 0.17 10.63 -2.82
N GLY A 210 0.95 11.16 -3.77
CA GLY A 210 0.50 12.14 -4.74
C GLY A 210 -0.01 11.43 -6.01
N ASP A 211 -0.89 12.07 -6.73
CA ASP A 211 -1.48 11.60 -7.99
C ASP A 211 -1.85 12.83 -8.82
N MET A 212 -1.21 13.01 -9.97
CA MET A 212 -1.39 14.20 -10.80
C MET A 212 -1.33 13.83 -12.27
N SER A 213 -2.26 14.39 -13.03
CA SER A 213 -2.26 14.32 -14.50
C SER A 213 -2.02 15.69 -15.12
N SER A 214 -1.20 15.76 -16.17
CA SER A 214 -0.92 16.99 -16.91
C SER A 214 -0.68 16.74 -18.41
#